data_030c7054b7b9fba9bfc01c2025692435
#
_entry.id   030c7054b7b9fba9bfc01c2025692435
#
_cell.length_a   1.000
_cell.length_b   1.000
_cell.length_c   1.000
_cell.angle_alpha   90.00
_cell.angle_beta   90.00
_cell.angle_gamma   90.00
#
_symmetry.space_group_name_H-M   'P 1'
#
loop_
_entity.id
_entity.type
_entity.pdbx_description
1 polymer ?
#
loop_
_entity_poly.entity_id
_entity_poly.type
_entity_poly.pdbx_seq_one_letter_code
_entity_poly.pdbx_strand_id
1 'polypeptide(L)'
;MSRFVRTLALALTATCALVAPALADEKIDCDFTEINATKADTASLDADLAKFKKKLANPPFSSWNVFKLAHKESKTLTVKKDETITLALGKLTVTYLEPIGKSKMRLQFSLDVNGKNVVTNKLAIAAGDAVVLGHPVDGGGGHLVATVCK
;
A
#
# COMPACT_ATOMS: atom_id res chain seq x y z
N MET A 1 -68.90 23.64 45.62
CA MET A 1 -68.71 22.96 44.32
C MET A 1 -67.38 23.40 43.74
N SER A 2 -66.36 22.62 43.94
CA SER A 2 -65.02 22.87 43.47
C SER A 2 -64.65 21.91 42.29
N ARG A 3 -64.46 22.47 41.12
CA ARG A 3 -64.07 21.71 39.95
C ARG A 3 -62.53 21.77 39.84
N PHE A 4 -61.90 20.62 40.12
CA PHE A 4 -60.46 20.40 39.82
C PHE A 4 -60.26 20.14 38.33
N VAL A 5 -59.61 21.07 37.65
CA VAL A 5 -59.10 20.85 36.30
C VAL A 5 -57.67 20.28 36.42
N ARG A 6 -57.50 19.03 36.09
CA ARG A 6 -56.17 18.38 35.99
C ARG A 6 -55.62 18.64 34.60
N THR A 7 -54.61 19.49 34.53
CA THR A 7 -53.80 19.71 33.32
C THR A 7 -52.79 18.58 33.20
N LEU A 8 -52.94 17.75 32.16
CA LEU A 8 -51.99 16.70 31.83
C LEU A 8 -50.90 17.30 30.92
N ALA A 9 -49.70 17.49 31.44
CA ALA A 9 -48.54 17.94 30.66
C ALA A 9 -47.90 16.74 29.97
N LEU A 10 -48.05 16.70 28.64
CA LEU A 10 -47.39 15.67 27.82
C LEU A 10 -45.95 16.16 27.55
N ALA A 11 -44.96 15.55 28.20
CA ALA A 11 -43.54 15.78 27.92
C ALA A 11 -43.12 14.97 26.69
N LEU A 12 -42.92 15.67 25.56
CA LEU A 12 -42.40 15.09 24.31
C LEU A 12 -40.87 15.05 24.41
N THR A 13 -40.29 13.91 24.79
CA THR A 13 -38.84 13.70 24.76
C THR A 13 -38.40 13.42 23.33
N ALA A 14 -37.86 14.42 22.68
CA ALA A 14 -37.19 14.25 21.36
C ALA A 14 -35.84 13.55 21.56
N THR A 15 -35.78 12.26 21.27
CA THR A 15 -34.54 11.49 21.19
C THR A 15 -33.83 11.84 19.88
N CYS A 16 -32.85 12.79 19.93
CA CYS A 16 -31.90 13.00 18.85
C CYS A 16 -30.98 11.77 18.75
N ALA A 17 -31.27 10.84 17.85
CA ALA A 17 -30.34 9.81 17.46
C ALA A 17 -29.18 10.50 16.71
N LEU A 18 -28.03 10.63 17.35
CA LEU A 18 -26.76 10.99 16.73
C LEU A 18 -26.37 9.84 15.79
N VAL A 19 -26.78 9.93 14.53
CA VAL A 19 -26.24 9.08 13.47
C VAL A 19 -24.82 9.57 13.23
N ALA A 20 -23.83 8.94 13.87
CA ALA A 20 -22.44 9.12 13.52
C ALA A 20 -22.30 8.69 12.04
N PRO A 21 -21.76 9.55 11.14
CA PRO A 21 -21.47 9.12 9.79
C PRO A 21 -20.49 7.93 9.90
N ALA A 22 -20.93 6.77 9.44
CA ALA A 22 -20.02 5.65 9.24
C ALA A 22 -18.99 6.15 8.22
N LEU A 23 -17.75 6.44 8.67
CA LEU A 23 -16.63 6.69 7.80
C LEU A 23 -16.47 5.43 6.96
N ALA A 24 -16.90 5.49 5.70
CA ALA A 24 -16.64 4.42 4.75
C ALA A 24 -15.12 4.19 4.77
N ASP A 25 -14.69 2.95 5.01
CA ASP A 25 -13.27 2.57 4.99
C ASP A 25 -12.70 2.98 3.63
N GLU A 26 -11.82 3.97 3.61
CA GLU A 26 -11.18 4.42 2.38
C GLU A 26 -10.31 3.32 1.81
N LYS A 27 -10.42 3.11 0.50
CA LYS A 27 -9.75 2.02 -0.20
C LYS A 27 -8.96 2.55 -1.39
N ILE A 28 -7.84 1.89 -1.68
CA ILE A 28 -7.02 2.14 -2.86
C ILE A 28 -6.65 0.81 -3.51
N ASP A 29 -6.53 0.81 -4.83
CA ASP A 29 -6.07 -0.36 -5.57
C ASP A 29 -4.58 -0.22 -5.86
N CYS A 30 -3.81 -1.26 -5.53
CA CYS A 30 -2.38 -1.29 -5.71
C CYS A 30 -1.94 -2.53 -6.49
N ASP A 31 -1.04 -2.31 -7.45
CA ASP A 31 -0.35 -3.35 -8.20
C ASP A 31 1.05 -3.55 -7.62
N PHE A 32 1.40 -4.77 -7.30
CA PHE A 32 2.70 -5.18 -6.80
C PHE A 32 3.41 -6.03 -7.85
N THR A 33 4.65 -5.69 -8.14
CA THR A 33 5.48 -6.38 -9.14
C THR A 33 6.79 -6.78 -8.50
N GLU A 34 7.02 -8.08 -8.33
CA GLU A 34 8.28 -8.63 -7.83
C GLU A 34 9.26 -8.79 -8.98
N ILE A 35 10.50 -8.36 -8.77
CA ILE A 35 11.54 -8.28 -9.79
C ILE A 35 12.82 -8.91 -9.25
N ASN A 36 13.38 -9.84 -9.99
CA ASN A 36 14.73 -10.33 -9.76
C ASN A 36 15.73 -9.48 -10.57
N ALA A 37 16.69 -8.91 -9.87
CA ALA A 37 17.75 -8.09 -10.46
C ALA A 37 19.10 -8.80 -10.37
N THR A 38 19.84 -8.78 -11.47
CA THR A 38 21.20 -9.35 -11.52
C THR A 38 22.10 -8.45 -12.36
N LYS A 39 23.41 -8.74 -12.30
CA LYS A 39 24.39 -8.08 -13.15
C LYS A 39 24.93 -9.10 -14.15
N ALA A 40 24.97 -8.71 -15.42
CA ALA A 40 25.54 -9.49 -16.51
C ALA A 40 26.25 -8.59 -17.52
N ASP A 41 27.01 -9.16 -18.44
CA ASP A 41 27.71 -8.41 -19.49
C ASP A 41 26.73 -7.70 -20.43
N THR A 42 25.57 -8.31 -20.67
CA THR A 42 24.51 -7.73 -21.50
C THR A 42 23.32 -7.33 -20.65
N ALA A 43 22.90 -6.07 -20.76
CA ALA A 43 21.72 -5.54 -20.07
C ALA A 43 20.43 -6.14 -20.67
N SER A 44 19.47 -6.44 -19.81
CA SER A 44 18.15 -6.95 -20.21
C SER A 44 17.07 -6.44 -19.25
N LEU A 45 15.90 -6.13 -19.81
CA LEU A 45 14.72 -5.71 -19.09
C LEU A 45 13.50 -6.42 -19.68
N ASP A 46 12.78 -7.19 -18.87
CA ASP A 46 11.55 -7.82 -19.32
C ASP A 46 10.54 -6.75 -19.77
N ALA A 47 9.82 -7.03 -20.85
CA ALA A 47 8.87 -6.10 -21.45
C ALA A 47 7.80 -5.60 -20.45
N ASP A 48 7.35 -6.47 -19.56
CA ASP A 48 6.39 -6.16 -18.51
C ASP A 48 6.91 -5.13 -17.47
N LEU A 49 8.22 -4.93 -17.42
CA LEU A 49 8.89 -4.01 -16.51
C LEU A 49 9.20 -2.65 -17.15
N ALA A 50 8.83 -2.44 -18.42
CA ALA A 50 9.15 -1.22 -19.18
C ALA A 50 8.73 0.06 -18.45
N LYS A 51 7.58 0.04 -17.77
CA LYS A 51 7.07 1.18 -16.98
C LYS A 51 7.98 1.58 -15.81
N PHE A 52 8.83 0.67 -15.33
CA PHE A 52 9.77 0.92 -14.23
C PHE A 52 11.19 1.29 -14.70
N LYS A 53 11.46 1.28 -16.01
CA LYS A 53 12.80 1.49 -16.59
C LYS A 53 13.53 2.68 -16.00
N LYS A 54 12.85 3.84 -15.89
CA LYS A 54 13.47 5.06 -15.33
C LYS A 54 13.86 4.90 -13.85
N LYS A 55 13.05 4.21 -13.06
CA LYS A 55 13.35 3.97 -11.64
C LYS A 55 14.50 2.99 -11.48
N LEU A 56 14.50 1.91 -12.26
CA LEU A 56 15.54 0.87 -12.21
C LEU A 56 16.90 1.35 -12.74
N ALA A 57 16.92 2.35 -13.61
CA ALA A 57 18.15 2.94 -14.12
C ALA A 57 18.85 3.89 -13.13
N ASN A 58 18.21 4.23 -12.02
CA ASN A 58 18.75 5.14 -11.02
C ASN A 58 19.27 4.40 -9.78
N PRO A 59 20.25 4.97 -9.04
CA PRO A 59 20.67 4.42 -7.75
C PRO A 59 19.47 4.26 -6.78
N PRO A 60 19.46 3.22 -5.95
CA PRO A 60 20.48 2.18 -5.79
C PRO A 60 20.41 1.04 -6.81
N PHE A 61 19.41 1.01 -7.69
CA PHE A 61 19.11 -0.13 -8.57
C PHE A 61 20.02 -0.22 -9.78
N SER A 62 20.68 0.87 -10.16
CA SER A 62 21.60 0.93 -11.31
C SER A 62 22.89 0.08 -11.17
N SER A 63 23.11 -0.52 -9.99
CA SER A 63 24.15 -1.53 -9.81
C SER A 63 23.86 -2.86 -10.54
N TRP A 64 22.60 -3.11 -10.86
CA TRP A 64 22.14 -4.24 -11.67
C TRP A 64 21.75 -3.76 -13.08
N ASN A 65 21.79 -4.67 -14.05
CA ASN A 65 21.44 -4.35 -15.43
C ASN A 65 20.56 -5.41 -16.12
N VAL A 66 20.22 -6.48 -15.40
CA VAL A 66 19.27 -7.49 -15.84
C VAL A 66 18.11 -7.51 -14.84
N PHE A 67 16.89 -7.28 -15.34
CA PHE A 67 15.69 -7.24 -14.53
C PHE A 67 14.64 -8.19 -15.11
N LYS A 68 14.26 -9.19 -14.34
CA LYS A 68 13.28 -10.21 -14.73
C LYS A 68 12.07 -10.14 -13.82
N LEU A 69 10.89 -10.22 -14.42
CA LEU A 69 9.64 -10.37 -13.70
C LEU A 69 9.62 -11.70 -12.95
N ALA A 70 9.39 -11.67 -11.64
CA ALA A 70 9.21 -12.87 -10.82
C ALA A 70 7.74 -13.13 -10.51
N HIS A 71 6.99 -12.12 -10.08
CA HIS A 71 5.59 -12.25 -9.72
C HIS A 71 4.84 -10.92 -9.87
N LYS A 72 3.52 -11.00 -10.09
CA LYS A 72 2.61 -9.84 -10.05
C LYS A 72 1.38 -10.17 -9.23
N GLU A 73 0.95 -9.25 -8.41
CA GLU A 73 -0.29 -9.35 -7.64
C GLU A 73 -0.95 -7.97 -7.53
N SER A 74 -2.27 -7.91 -7.59
CA SER A 74 -3.05 -6.69 -7.34
C SER A 74 -3.88 -6.88 -6.08
N LYS A 75 -3.92 -5.86 -5.22
CA LYS A 75 -4.75 -5.85 -4.02
C LYS A 75 -5.39 -4.50 -3.78
N THR A 76 -6.60 -4.54 -3.25
CA THR A 76 -7.26 -3.37 -2.68
C THR A 76 -6.83 -3.24 -1.22
N LEU A 77 -6.21 -2.12 -0.90
CA LEU A 77 -5.81 -1.78 0.47
C LEU A 77 -6.91 -0.97 1.12
N THR A 78 -7.24 -1.31 2.36
CA THR A 78 -8.17 -0.54 3.20
C THR A 78 -7.37 0.26 4.22
N VAL A 79 -7.77 1.51 4.48
CA VAL A 79 -7.09 2.37 5.44
C VAL A 79 -6.93 1.69 6.80
N LYS A 80 -5.72 1.79 7.39
CA LYS A 80 -5.34 1.22 8.69
C LYS A 80 -5.44 -0.32 8.80
N LYS A 81 -5.53 -1.02 7.66
CA LYS A 81 -5.46 -2.49 7.63
C LYS A 81 -4.18 -2.94 6.95
N ASP A 82 -3.57 -3.97 7.50
CA ASP A 82 -2.41 -4.62 6.92
C ASP A 82 -2.84 -5.60 5.85
N GLU A 83 -2.21 -5.52 4.68
CA GLU A 83 -2.35 -6.51 3.61
C GLU A 83 -1.01 -7.17 3.35
N THR A 84 -1.01 -8.47 3.17
CA THR A 84 0.18 -9.26 2.90
C THR A 84 0.18 -9.74 1.46
N ILE A 85 1.27 -9.49 0.76
CA ILE A 85 1.58 -9.98 -0.58
C ILE A 85 2.63 -11.07 -0.44
N THR A 86 2.33 -12.26 -0.95
CA THR A 86 3.28 -13.39 -0.95
C THR A 86 4.24 -13.22 -2.11
N LEU A 87 5.53 -13.27 -1.82
CA LEU A 87 6.61 -13.13 -2.79
C LEU A 87 7.38 -14.46 -2.94
N ALA A 88 8.15 -14.61 -4.00
CA ALA A 88 8.98 -15.80 -4.21
C ALA A 88 10.03 -15.98 -3.10
N LEU A 89 10.59 -14.88 -2.57
CA LEU A 89 11.61 -14.90 -1.53
C LEU A 89 11.13 -14.48 -0.13
N GLY A 90 9.81 -14.29 0.04
CA GLY A 90 9.29 -13.86 1.34
C GLY A 90 7.89 -13.26 1.27
N LYS A 91 7.67 -12.19 2.01
CA LYS A 91 6.40 -11.48 2.03
C LYS A 91 6.59 -9.96 2.15
N LEU A 92 5.69 -9.22 1.52
CA LEU A 92 5.56 -7.79 1.69
C LEU A 92 4.27 -7.51 2.47
N THR A 93 4.38 -6.86 3.61
CA THR A 93 3.21 -6.32 4.34
C THR A 93 3.09 -4.84 3.99
N VAL A 94 1.90 -4.43 3.58
CA VAL A 94 1.60 -3.04 3.23
C VAL A 94 0.42 -2.55 4.04
N THR A 95 0.57 -1.38 4.66
CA THR A 95 -0.48 -0.70 5.40
C THR A 95 -0.79 0.62 4.73
N TYR A 96 -2.03 0.82 4.31
CA TYR A 96 -2.53 2.13 3.91
C TYR A 96 -2.82 2.96 5.16
N LEU A 97 -1.98 3.94 5.46
CA LEU A 97 -2.07 4.70 6.71
C LEU A 97 -3.13 5.80 6.63
N GLU A 98 -3.05 6.62 5.58
CA GLU A 98 -3.94 7.78 5.40
C GLU A 98 -3.85 8.37 3.99
N PRO A 99 -4.90 9.02 3.49
CA PRO A 99 -4.80 9.88 2.32
C PRO A 99 -4.05 11.17 2.67
N ILE A 100 -3.36 11.74 1.69
CA ILE A 100 -2.69 13.03 1.78
C ILE A 100 -3.24 13.94 0.69
N GLY A 101 -4.23 14.76 1.04
CA GLY A 101 -4.95 15.58 0.06
C GLY A 101 -5.71 14.71 -0.95
N LYS A 102 -5.76 15.15 -2.22
CA LYS A 102 -6.60 14.50 -3.24
C LYS A 102 -5.87 13.46 -4.10
N SER A 103 -4.55 13.46 -4.11
CA SER A 103 -3.76 12.69 -5.09
C SER A 103 -2.57 11.94 -4.51
N LYS A 104 -2.38 11.97 -3.21
CA LYS A 104 -1.29 11.27 -2.54
C LYS A 104 -1.82 10.39 -1.43
N MET A 105 -1.06 9.38 -1.09
CA MET A 105 -1.36 8.44 -0.02
C MET A 105 -0.10 8.12 0.77
N ARG A 106 -0.25 7.87 2.07
CA ARG A 106 0.84 7.41 2.92
C ARG A 106 0.73 5.93 3.11
N LEU A 107 1.77 5.21 2.72
CA LEU A 107 1.87 3.76 2.86
C LEU A 107 3.04 3.41 3.77
N GLN A 108 2.87 2.38 4.55
CA GLN A 108 3.96 1.70 5.25
C GLN A 108 4.21 0.37 4.57
N PHE A 109 5.48 0.09 4.30
CA PHE A 109 5.94 -1.16 3.72
C PHE A 109 6.84 -1.89 4.72
N SER A 110 6.68 -3.19 4.82
CA SER A 110 7.53 -4.07 5.60
C SER A 110 7.86 -5.30 4.76
N LEU A 111 9.10 -5.42 4.32
CA LEU A 111 9.57 -6.54 3.50
C LEU A 111 10.31 -7.54 4.38
N ASP A 112 9.80 -8.76 4.42
CA ASP A 112 10.44 -9.88 5.09
C ASP A 112 10.98 -10.87 4.04
N VAL A 113 12.25 -11.21 4.18
CA VAL A 113 12.94 -12.20 3.33
C VAL A 113 13.48 -13.30 4.23
N ASN A 114 13.15 -14.56 3.91
CA ASN A 114 13.56 -15.72 4.71
C ASN A 114 13.24 -15.58 6.20
N GLY A 115 12.08 -15.00 6.53
CA GLY A 115 11.62 -14.81 7.91
C GLY A 115 12.28 -13.65 8.67
N LYS A 116 13.12 -12.85 8.01
CA LYS A 116 13.76 -11.66 8.58
C LYS A 116 13.22 -10.39 7.93
N ASN A 117 12.88 -9.39 8.74
CA ASN A 117 12.55 -8.06 8.23
C ASN A 117 13.80 -7.38 7.68
N VAL A 118 13.79 -7.05 6.40
CA VAL A 118 14.94 -6.44 5.71
C VAL A 118 14.71 -4.98 5.32
N VAL A 119 13.45 -4.57 5.19
CA VAL A 119 13.07 -3.19 4.84
C VAL A 119 11.80 -2.82 5.60
N THR A 120 11.80 -1.66 6.25
CA THR A 120 10.59 -1.02 6.77
C THR A 120 10.64 0.46 6.42
N ASN A 121 9.70 0.92 5.61
CA ASN A 121 9.62 2.30 5.15
C ASN A 121 8.19 2.84 5.22
N LYS A 122 8.07 4.13 5.56
CA LYS A 122 6.83 4.91 5.41
C LYS A 122 7.04 5.95 4.32
N LEU A 123 6.23 5.91 3.30
CA LEU A 123 6.37 6.75 2.11
C LEU A 123 5.05 7.42 1.76
N ALA A 124 5.15 8.69 1.34
CA ALA A 124 4.06 9.39 0.69
C ALA A 124 4.23 9.25 -0.82
N ILE A 125 3.28 8.64 -1.50
CA ILE A 125 3.31 8.42 -2.94
C ILE A 125 2.11 9.07 -3.62
N ALA A 126 2.31 9.57 -4.83
CA ALA A 126 1.21 10.07 -5.64
C ALA A 126 0.51 8.91 -6.36
N ALA A 127 -0.79 9.07 -6.62
CA ALA A 127 -1.54 8.10 -7.41
C ALA A 127 -0.90 7.92 -8.80
N GLY A 128 -0.68 6.68 -9.19
CA GLY A 128 -0.02 6.31 -10.45
C GLY A 128 1.51 6.33 -10.43
N ASP A 129 2.14 6.89 -9.40
CA ASP A 129 3.59 6.84 -9.27
C ASP A 129 4.06 5.47 -8.77
N ALA A 130 5.23 5.05 -9.26
CA ALA A 130 5.87 3.81 -8.83
C ALA A 130 6.83 4.06 -7.66
N VAL A 131 6.73 3.22 -6.64
CA VAL A 131 7.74 3.07 -5.59
C VAL A 131 8.43 1.73 -5.79
N VAL A 132 9.75 1.69 -5.72
CA VAL A 132 10.53 0.45 -5.79
C VAL A 132 11.28 0.29 -4.47
N LEU A 133 11.04 -0.82 -3.80
CA LEU A 133 11.80 -1.27 -2.63
C LEU A 133 12.78 -2.32 -3.10
N GLY A 134 13.99 -2.32 -2.57
CA GLY A 134 15.00 -3.28 -2.96
C GLY A 134 15.80 -3.80 -1.79
N HIS A 135 16.20 -5.06 -1.90
CA HIS A 135 17.08 -5.74 -0.96
C HIS A 135 18.12 -6.55 -1.75
N PRO A 136 19.43 -6.37 -1.47
CA PRO A 136 20.45 -7.22 -2.07
C PRO A 136 20.30 -8.66 -1.56
N VAL A 137 20.50 -9.62 -2.45
CA VAL A 137 20.49 -11.04 -2.10
C VAL A 137 21.89 -11.62 -2.27
N ASP A 138 22.13 -12.77 -1.65
CA ASP A 138 23.40 -13.48 -1.77
C ASP A 138 23.72 -13.79 -3.24
N GLY A 139 25.00 -13.69 -3.62
CA GLY A 139 25.43 -13.85 -4.99
C GLY A 139 25.42 -12.57 -5.83
N GLY A 140 25.23 -11.39 -5.22
CA GLY A 140 25.33 -10.09 -5.89
C GLY A 140 24.07 -9.65 -6.65
N GLY A 141 23.00 -10.40 -6.54
CA GLY A 141 21.69 -10.05 -7.08
C GLY A 141 20.90 -9.07 -6.20
N GLY A 142 19.69 -8.73 -6.65
CA GLY A 142 18.72 -7.95 -5.92
C GLY A 142 17.33 -8.53 -6.03
N HIS A 143 16.59 -8.44 -4.94
CA HIS A 143 15.16 -8.71 -4.86
C HIS A 143 14.43 -7.38 -4.70
N LEU A 144 13.61 -7.05 -5.67
CA LEU A 144 12.92 -5.75 -5.74
C LEU A 144 11.41 -5.96 -5.77
N VAL A 145 10.68 -5.03 -5.18
CA VAL A 145 9.22 -4.96 -5.31
C VAL A 145 8.83 -3.54 -5.73
N ALA A 146 8.24 -3.44 -6.91
CA ALA A 146 7.67 -2.20 -7.43
C ALA A 146 6.16 -2.15 -7.11
N THR A 147 5.72 -1.05 -6.54
CA THR A 147 4.31 -0.81 -6.15
C THR A 147 3.78 0.42 -6.87
N VAL A 148 2.59 0.31 -7.45
CA VAL A 148 1.83 1.42 -8.04
C VAL A 148 0.43 1.37 -7.49
N CYS A 149 -0.06 2.48 -6.92
CA CYS A 149 -1.42 2.59 -6.39
C CYS A 149 -2.22 3.68 -7.11
N LYS A 150 -3.54 3.50 -7.20
CA LYS A 150 -4.47 4.41 -7.90
C LYS A 150 -5.87 4.38 -7.29
#